data_3ad165ffb5dbf4aa4227df79a8cee356
#
_entry.id   3ad165ffb5dbf4aa4227df79a8cee356
#
_cell.length_a   1.000
_cell.length_b   1.000
_cell.length_c   1.000
_cell.angle_alpha   90.00
_cell.angle_beta   90.00
_cell.angle_gamma   90.00
#
_symmetry.space_group_name_H-M   'P 1'
#
loop_
_entity.id
_entity.type
_entity.pdbx_description
1 polymer ?
#
loop_
_entity_poly.entity_id
_entity_poly.type
_entity_poly.pdbx_seq_one_letter_code
_entity_poly.pdbx_strand_id
1 'polypeptide(L)'
;MSATPSTNWTHLTREQQIAAIEKDWAENPRWKGIKRGYSAADVVKLRGSLKVEHTLAQRGAEKLWGLINTEPFVNSLGALTGNQAMQQVKAGLKAIYLSGWQVAGDANSNGEMYPDQSLYSVDSVPKVVKKINATFTRADQIQWAEGKRPGDEG
;
A
#
# COMPACT_ATOMS: atom_id res chain seq x y z
N MET A 1 -18.08 0.34 5.39
CA MET A 1 -18.05 0.34 3.91
C MET A 1 -17.47 -0.99 3.46
N SER A 2 -18.25 -1.78 2.71
CA SER A 2 -17.84 -3.12 2.26
C SER A 2 -16.67 -2.97 1.29
N ALA A 3 -15.54 -3.59 1.59
CA ALA A 3 -14.47 -3.76 0.63
C ALA A 3 -15.06 -4.51 -0.57
N THR A 4 -14.90 -3.96 -1.76
CA THR A 4 -15.30 -4.65 -2.98
C THR A 4 -14.49 -5.94 -3.04
N PRO A 5 -15.12 -7.12 -3.10
CA PRO A 5 -14.37 -8.37 -3.16
C PRO A 5 -13.44 -8.31 -4.36
N SER A 6 -12.19 -8.76 -4.18
CA SER A 6 -11.22 -8.84 -5.28
C SER A 6 -11.85 -9.70 -6.37
N THR A 7 -12.33 -9.06 -7.42
CA THR A 7 -12.94 -9.77 -8.54
C THR A 7 -11.84 -10.62 -9.17
N ASN A 8 -11.99 -11.93 -9.16
CA ASN A 8 -11.06 -12.83 -9.82
C ASN A 8 -11.17 -12.62 -11.33
N TRP A 9 -10.33 -11.76 -11.87
CA TRP A 9 -10.34 -11.33 -13.26
C TRP A 9 -10.00 -12.45 -14.26
N THR A 10 -9.36 -13.52 -13.78
CA THR A 10 -8.88 -14.59 -14.65
C THR A 10 -9.99 -15.41 -15.33
N HIS A 11 -11.19 -15.36 -14.79
CA HIS A 11 -12.37 -16.07 -15.33
C HIS A 11 -13.33 -15.17 -16.11
N LEU A 12 -13.07 -13.86 -16.18
CA LEU A 12 -13.94 -12.92 -16.88
C LEU A 12 -13.51 -12.75 -18.34
N THR A 13 -14.49 -12.69 -19.25
CA THR A 13 -14.24 -12.26 -20.63
C THR A 13 -13.79 -10.81 -20.65
N ARG A 14 -13.23 -10.38 -21.78
CA ARG A 14 -12.78 -9.00 -21.96
C ARG A 14 -13.92 -8.00 -21.77
N GLU A 15 -15.09 -8.30 -22.29
CA GLU A 15 -16.30 -7.49 -22.17
C GLU A 15 -16.77 -7.40 -20.71
N GLN A 16 -16.76 -8.52 -19.99
CA GLN A 16 -17.09 -8.54 -18.58
C GLN A 16 -16.12 -7.73 -17.74
N GLN A 17 -14.84 -7.75 -18.07
CA GLN A 17 -13.83 -6.93 -17.39
C GLN A 17 -14.06 -5.43 -17.64
N ILE A 18 -14.41 -5.03 -18.87
CA ILE A 18 -14.74 -3.65 -19.22
C ILE A 18 -15.97 -3.20 -18.42
N ALA A 19 -17.04 -3.97 -18.47
CA ALA A 19 -18.26 -3.65 -17.72
C ALA A 19 -18.04 -3.54 -16.20
N ALA A 20 -17.21 -4.39 -15.62
CA ALA A 20 -16.87 -4.32 -14.21
C ALA A 20 -16.11 -3.02 -13.84
N ILE A 21 -15.20 -2.56 -14.70
CA ILE A 21 -14.49 -1.30 -14.50
C ILE A 21 -15.45 -0.10 -14.65
N GLU A 22 -16.29 -0.10 -15.66
CA GLU A 22 -17.29 0.95 -15.86
C GLU A 22 -18.25 1.08 -14.69
N LYS A 23 -18.71 -0.07 -14.17
CA LYS A 23 -19.56 -0.13 -12.98
C LYS A 23 -18.83 0.44 -11.75
N ASP A 24 -17.60 0.02 -11.48
CA ASP A 24 -16.81 0.55 -10.36
C ASP A 24 -16.60 2.07 -10.49
N TRP A 25 -16.31 2.57 -11.68
CA TRP A 25 -16.14 4.00 -11.90
C TRP A 25 -17.42 4.82 -11.70
N ALA A 26 -18.57 4.24 -12.02
CA ALA A 26 -19.86 4.89 -11.89
C ALA A 26 -20.42 4.88 -10.46
N GLU A 27 -20.26 3.76 -9.76
CA GLU A 27 -20.93 3.51 -8.48
C GLU A 27 -20.02 3.77 -7.26
N ASN A 28 -18.72 3.65 -7.40
CA ASN A 28 -17.80 3.77 -6.27
C ASN A 28 -17.55 5.25 -5.92
N PRO A 29 -17.93 5.68 -4.70
CA PRO A 29 -17.75 7.08 -4.26
C PRO A 29 -16.30 7.59 -4.34
N ARG A 30 -15.33 6.68 -4.31
CA ARG A 30 -13.90 6.97 -4.47
C ARG A 30 -13.61 7.76 -5.74
N TRP A 31 -14.38 7.54 -6.80
CA TRP A 31 -14.17 8.14 -8.11
C TRP A 31 -14.95 9.42 -8.35
N LYS A 32 -15.68 9.89 -7.32
CA LYS A 32 -16.47 11.13 -7.42
C LYS A 32 -15.60 12.31 -7.85
N GLY A 33 -16.00 12.98 -8.92
CA GLY A 33 -15.28 14.15 -9.46
C GLY A 33 -14.09 13.81 -10.36
N ILE A 34 -13.71 12.53 -10.51
CA ILE A 34 -12.64 12.11 -11.41
C ILE A 34 -13.13 12.10 -12.85
N LYS A 35 -12.45 12.85 -13.72
CA LYS A 35 -12.66 12.83 -15.16
C LYS A 35 -11.50 12.12 -15.85
N ARG A 36 -11.81 11.20 -16.76
CA ARG A 36 -10.82 10.40 -17.50
C ARG A 36 -10.86 10.73 -18.97
N GLY A 37 -9.68 10.89 -19.59
CA GLY A 37 -9.52 11.03 -21.04
C GLY A 37 -9.39 9.69 -21.78
N TYR A 38 -9.69 8.55 -21.11
CA TYR A 38 -9.58 7.19 -21.64
C TYR A 38 -10.75 6.34 -21.15
N SER A 39 -11.03 5.24 -21.85
CA SER A 39 -12.12 4.32 -21.57
C SER A 39 -11.67 3.12 -20.73
N ALA A 40 -12.63 2.39 -20.15
CA ALA A 40 -12.39 1.11 -19.51
C ALA A 40 -11.83 0.08 -20.52
N ALA A 41 -12.25 0.15 -21.77
CA ALA A 41 -11.73 -0.68 -22.84
C ALA A 41 -10.23 -0.43 -23.10
N ASP A 42 -9.78 0.82 -23.04
CA ASP A 42 -8.35 1.16 -23.15
C ASP A 42 -7.55 0.57 -22.01
N VAL A 43 -8.06 0.64 -20.78
CA VAL A 43 -7.43 0.04 -19.61
C VAL A 43 -7.27 -1.47 -19.78
N VAL A 44 -8.35 -2.17 -20.16
CA VAL A 44 -8.33 -3.63 -20.36
C VAL A 44 -7.40 -4.02 -21.50
N LYS A 45 -7.38 -3.22 -22.59
CA LYS A 45 -6.47 -3.45 -23.74
C LYS A 45 -5.00 -3.37 -23.34
N LEU A 46 -4.63 -2.40 -22.48
CA LEU A 46 -3.22 -2.09 -22.20
C LEU A 46 -2.65 -2.90 -21.03
N ARG A 47 -3.48 -3.32 -20.07
CA ARG A 47 -2.98 -3.99 -18.85
C ARG A 47 -2.55 -5.44 -19.04
N GLY A 48 -2.84 -6.06 -20.20
CA GLY A 48 -2.62 -7.49 -20.43
C GLY A 48 -3.68 -8.38 -19.78
N SER A 49 -3.50 -9.70 -19.89
CA SER A 49 -4.45 -10.72 -19.40
C SER A 49 -4.21 -11.14 -17.95
N LEU A 50 -3.01 -10.95 -17.43
CA LEU A 50 -2.66 -11.30 -16.05
C LEU A 50 -2.85 -10.10 -15.11
N LYS A 51 -3.61 -10.32 -14.04
CA LYS A 51 -3.67 -9.38 -12.93
C LYS A 51 -2.58 -9.71 -11.92
N VAL A 52 -1.60 -8.82 -11.80
CA VAL A 52 -0.62 -8.91 -10.72
C VAL A 52 -1.26 -8.39 -9.44
N GLU A 53 -1.21 -9.20 -8.38
CA GLU A 53 -1.75 -8.85 -7.07
C GLU A 53 -0.62 -8.56 -6.08
N HIS A 54 -0.76 -7.46 -5.37
CA HIS A 54 0.15 -7.03 -4.31
C HIS A 54 -0.61 -7.00 -2.99
N THR A 55 -0.79 -8.15 -2.37
CA THR A 55 -1.69 -8.35 -1.22
C THR A 55 -1.42 -7.40 -0.07
N LEU A 56 -0.16 -7.24 0.36
CA LEU A 56 0.19 -6.33 1.46
C LEU A 56 -0.06 -4.87 1.09
N ALA A 57 0.30 -4.46 -0.13
CA ALA A 57 0.10 -3.10 -0.60
C ALA A 57 -1.39 -2.77 -0.70
N GLN A 58 -2.21 -3.69 -1.20
CA GLN A 58 -3.65 -3.51 -1.30
C GLN A 58 -4.29 -3.37 0.08
N ARG A 59 -4.01 -4.30 1.00
CA ARG A 59 -4.55 -4.27 2.36
C ARG A 59 -4.15 -2.99 3.10
N GLY A 60 -2.89 -2.58 2.98
CA GLY A 60 -2.40 -1.34 3.58
C GLY A 60 -3.09 -0.10 3.03
N ALA A 61 -3.27 -0.02 1.71
CA ALA A 61 -3.95 1.09 1.05
C ALA A 61 -5.44 1.17 1.44
N GLU A 62 -6.14 0.04 1.48
CA GLU A 62 -7.54 -0.02 1.89
C GLU A 62 -7.72 0.37 3.36
N LYS A 63 -6.83 -0.10 4.24
CA LYS A 63 -6.83 0.26 5.66
C LYS A 63 -6.58 1.76 5.85
N LEU A 64 -5.57 2.31 5.21
CA LEU A 64 -5.26 3.74 5.31
C LEU A 64 -6.41 4.59 4.75
N TRP A 65 -7.00 4.20 3.63
CA TRP A 65 -8.17 4.88 3.07
C TRP A 65 -9.34 4.89 4.04
N GLY A 66 -9.61 3.76 4.69
CA GLY A 66 -10.62 3.66 5.75
C GLY A 66 -10.34 4.64 6.89
N LEU A 67 -9.13 4.62 7.43
CA LEU A 67 -8.73 5.49 8.54
C LEU A 67 -8.87 6.99 8.19
N ILE A 68 -8.40 7.41 7.02
CA ILE A 68 -8.49 8.82 6.57
C ILE A 68 -9.95 9.30 6.48
N ASN A 69 -10.89 8.41 6.14
CA ASN A 69 -12.29 8.77 5.97
C ASN A 69 -13.15 8.62 7.24
N THR A 70 -12.63 7.97 8.29
CA THR A 70 -13.42 7.68 9.50
C THR A 70 -12.83 8.27 10.78
N GLU A 71 -11.52 8.47 10.82
CA GLU A 71 -10.83 8.99 12.00
C GLU A 71 -10.65 10.51 11.93
N PRO A 72 -10.66 11.22 13.05
CA PRO A 72 -10.36 12.66 13.09
C PRO A 72 -8.98 12.99 12.56
N PHE A 73 -8.02 12.10 12.79
CA PHE A 73 -6.65 12.16 12.26
C PHE A 73 -6.01 10.79 12.33
N VAL A 74 -4.96 10.58 11.52
CA VAL A 74 -4.20 9.33 11.49
C VAL A 74 -2.80 9.57 12.05
N ASN A 75 -2.50 8.95 13.19
CA ASN A 75 -1.17 9.03 13.81
C ASN A 75 -0.13 8.34 12.93
N SER A 76 0.91 9.07 12.56
CA SER A 76 2.06 8.53 11.84
C SER A 76 3.35 9.25 12.21
N LEU A 77 4.45 8.53 12.21
CA LEU A 77 5.80 9.07 12.34
C LEU A 77 6.72 8.45 11.28
N GLY A 78 7.85 9.13 11.04
CA GLY A 78 8.88 8.63 10.14
C GLY A 78 9.58 7.38 10.68
N ALA A 79 9.90 6.43 9.80
CA ALA A 79 10.76 5.30 10.11
C ALA A 79 11.59 4.91 8.90
N LEU A 80 12.87 4.57 9.12
CA LEU A 80 13.79 4.07 8.10
C LEU A 80 14.18 2.60 8.31
N THR A 81 13.84 2.04 9.46
CA THR A 81 14.16 0.66 9.81
C THR A 81 12.90 -0.10 10.22
N GLY A 82 12.93 -1.42 10.04
CA GLY A 82 11.84 -2.28 10.48
C GLY A 82 11.61 -2.21 11.99
N ASN A 83 12.67 -2.11 12.79
CA ASN A 83 12.54 -2.01 14.24
C ASN A 83 11.86 -0.71 14.68
N GLN A 84 12.25 0.44 14.09
CA GLN A 84 11.56 1.71 14.35
C GLN A 84 10.07 1.61 14.03
N ALA A 85 9.73 1.11 12.86
CA ALA A 85 8.35 0.94 12.43
C ALA A 85 7.57 -0.01 13.36
N MET A 86 8.16 -1.13 13.75
CA MET A 86 7.54 -2.09 14.67
C MET A 86 7.27 -1.45 16.05
N GLN A 87 8.23 -0.69 16.61
CA GLN A 87 8.04 0.00 17.89
C GLN A 87 6.95 1.07 17.81
N GLN A 88 6.87 1.79 16.70
CA GLN A 88 5.81 2.77 16.47
C GLN A 88 4.43 2.11 16.43
N VAL A 89 4.28 0.98 15.74
CA VAL A 89 3.01 0.22 15.72
C VAL A 89 2.66 -0.27 17.13
N LYS A 90 3.61 -0.80 17.90
CA LYS A 90 3.40 -1.20 19.30
C LYS A 90 2.99 -0.04 20.19
N ALA A 91 3.46 1.16 19.90
CA ALA A 91 3.06 2.39 20.58
C ALA A 91 1.70 2.95 20.12
N GLY A 92 0.99 2.26 19.22
CA GLY A 92 -0.35 2.61 18.77
C GLY A 92 -0.43 3.50 17.53
N LEU A 93 0.68 3.71 16.80
CA LEU A 93 0.64 4.46 15.55
C LEU A 93 -0.11 3.65 14.47
N LYS A 94 -0.92 4.35 13.70
CA LYS A 94 -1.78 3.74 12.67
C LYS A 94 -1.14 3.66 11.28
N ALA A 95 -0.12 4.49 11.05
CA ALA A 95 0.57 4.56 9.76
C ALA A 95 2.05 4.87 9.97
N ILE A 96 2.87 4.49 9.00
CA ILE A 96 4.30 4.84 8.96
C ILE A 96 4.51 5.81 7.81
N TYR A 97 5.15 6.94 8.09
CA TYR A 97 5.60 7.88 7.08
C TYR A 97 7.01 7.48 6.61
N LEU A 98 7.13 7.12 5.36
CA LEU A 98 8.43 6.87 4.75
C LEU A 98 8.85 8.07 3.90
N SER A 99 9.73 8.90 4.45
CA SER A 99 10.25 10.07 3.77
C SER A 99 11.27 9.66 2.70
N GLY A 100 10.98 9.99 1.44
CA GLY A 100 11.95 9.83 0.35
C GLY A 100 13.21 10.67 0.56
N TRP A 101 13.06 11.83 1.14
CA TRP A 101 14.19 12.71 1.50
C TRP A 101 15.14 12.06 2.51
N GLN A 102 14.60 11.52 3.61
CA GLN A 102 15.40 10.78 4.59
C GLN A 102 16.06 9.53 3.98
N VAL A 103 15.32 8.80 3.15
CA VAL A 103 15.89 7.64 2.45
C VAL A 103 17.05 8.05 1.56
N ALA A 104 16.95 9.16 0.84
CA ALA A 104 18.02 9.67 0.00
C ALA A 104 19.28 10.01 0.81
N GLY A 105 19.13 10.67 1.97
CA GLY A 105 20.24 11.04 2.83
C GLY A 105 20.84 9.88 3.61
N ASP A 106 19.99 9.05 4.24
CA ASP A 106 20.43 8.14 5.30
C ASP A 106 20.28 6.65 4.95
N ALA A 107 19.49 6.31 3.94
CA ALA A 107 19.11 4.92 3.67
C ALA A 107 18.98 4.58 2.19
N ASN A 108 19.68 5.32 1.31
CA ASN A 108 19.70 5.00 -0.11
C ASN A 108 20.43 3.68 -0.39
N SER A 109 20.15 3.06 -1.53
CA SER A 109 20.67 1.73 -1.84
C SER A 109 22.16 1.70 -2.19
N ASN A 110 22.79 2.84 -2.40
CA ASN A 110 24.23 2.94 -2.68
C ASN A 110 25.08 3.10 -1.42
N GLY A 111 24.48 3.41 -0.27
CA GLY A 111 25.19 3.64 0.98
C GLY A 111 25.94 4.99 1.01
N GLU A 112 25.51 5.94 0.21
CA GLU A 112 26.13 7.26 0.09
C GLU A 112 25.18 8.37 0.58
N MET A 113 25.75 9.51 0.96
CA MET A 113 24.95 10.71 1.23
C MET A 113 24.86 11.55 -0.06
N TYR A 114 23.65 11.87 -0.46
CA TYR A 114 23.42 12.73 -1.62
C TYR A 114 23.02 14.14 -1.18
N PRO A 115 23.75 15.18 -1.62
CA PRO A 115 23.36 16.56 -1.38
C PRO A 115 22.10 16.96 -2.15
N ASP A 116 21.88 16.33 -3.30
CA ASP A 116 20.66 16.46 -4.10
C ASP A 116 19.87 15.15 -4.07
N GLN A 117 18.74 15.15 -3.37
CA GLN A 117 17.89 13.99 -3.22
C GLN A 117 17.24 13.50 -4.53
N SER A 118 17.31 14.27 -5.60
CA SER A 118 16.86 13.83 -6.92
C SER A 118 17.81 12.83 -7.59
N LEU A 119 19.03 12.71 -7.10
CA LEU A 119 20.09 11.89 -7.69
C LEU A 119 20.24 10.50 -7.08
N TYR A 120 19.52 10.18 -5.99
CA TYR A 120 19.64 8.86 -5.37
C TYR A 120 19.00 7.75 -6.22
N SER A 121 19.46 6.51 -5.99
CA SER A 121 19.02 5.35 -6.75
C SER A 121 17.52 5.10 -6.62
N VAL A 122 16.86 4.86 -7.74
CA VAL A 122 15.39 4.69 -7.86
C VAL A 122 14.80 3.56 -7.00
N ASP A 123 15.60 2.54 -6.68
CA ASP A 123 15.19 1.40 -5.86
C ASP A 123 15.35 1.63 -4.34
N SER A 124 15.82 2.80 -3.91
CA SER A 124 16.12 3.08 -2.51
C SER A 124 14.87 3.00 -1.62
N VAL A 125 13.81 3.73 -1.97
CA VAL A 125 12.53 3.69 -1.24
C VAL A 125 11.90 2.29 -1.28
N PRO A 126 11.75 1.63 -2.43
CA PRO A 126 11.24 0.27 -2.50
C PRO A 126 11.99 -0.73 -1.62
N LYS A 127 13.31 -0.64 -1.51
CA LYS A 127 14.11 -1.51 -0.65
C LYS A 127 13.82 -1.28 0.83
N VAL A 128 13.68 -0.04 1.28
CA VAL A 128 13.34 0.27 2.67
C VAL A 128 11.92 -0.21 3.00
N VAL A 129 10.94 0.02 2.12
CA VAL A 129 9.58 -0.52 2.27
C VAL A 129 9.61 -2.05 2.43
N LYS A 130 10.38 -2.74 1.59
CA LYS A 130 10.51 -4.20 1.67
C LYS A 130 11.09 -4.67 3.00
N LYS A 131 12.09 -3.96 3.55
CA LYS A 131 12.68 -4.26 4.87
C LYS A 131 11.64 -4.08 5.99
N ILE A 132 10.89 -2.99 5.98
CA ILE A 132 9.83 -2.72 6.97
C ILE A 132 8.74 -3.80 6.88
N ASN A 133 8.26 -4.11 5.69
CA ASN A 133 7.26 -5.16 5.49
C ASN A 133 7.76 -6.54 5.94
N ALA A 134 9.03 -6.88 5.71
CA ALA A 134 9.62 -8.13 6.19
C ALA A 134 9.63 -8.20 7.72
N THR A 135 9.90 -7.08 8.41
CA THR A 135 9.84 -7.01 9.88
C THR A 135 8.41 -7.18 10.38
N PHE A 136 7.43 -6.53 9.77
CA PHE A 136 6.02 -6.71 10.14
C PHE A 136 5.54 -8.14 9.89
N THR A 137 5.91 -8.73 8.77
CA THR A 137 5.58 -10.13 8.47
C THR A 137 6.15 -11.08 9.53
N ARG A 138 7.39 -10.83 9.97
CA ARG A 138 8.00 -11.66 11.02
C ARG A 138 7.34 -11.45 12.38
N ALA A 139 7.02 -10.22 12.74
CA ALA A 139 6.30 -9.91 13.97
C ALA A 139 4.90 -10.58 13.99
N ASP A 140 4.17 -10.50 12.88
CA ASP A 140 2.88 -11.19 12.71
C ASP A 140 3.02 -12.72 12.88
N GLN A 141 4.01 -13.33 12.26
CA GLN A 141 4.28 -14.78 12.41
C GLN A 141 4.52 -15.18 13.88
N ILE A 142 5.26 -14.36 14.61
CA ILE A 142 5.54 -14.63 16.04
C ILE A 142 4.26 -14.51 16.85
N GLN A 143 3.51 -13.43 16.68
CA GLN A 143 2.24 -13.22 17.40
C GLN A 143 1.22 -14.33 17.09
N TRP A 144 1.12 -14.72 15.83
CA TRP A 144 0.24 -15.80 15.42
C TRP A 144 0.63 -17.14 16.05
N ALA A 145 1.93 -17.46 16.11
CA ALA A 145 2.45 -18.66 16.75
C ALA A 145 2.20 -18.67 18.27
N GLU A 146 2.12 -17.48 18.89
CA GLU A 146 1.76 -17.32 20.31
C GLU A 146 0.25 -17.34 20.56
N GLY A 147 -0.56 -17.54 19.54
CA GLY A 147 -2.02 -17.57 19.64
C GLY A 147 -2.69 -16.20 19.74
N LYS A 148 -1.95 -15.12 19.50
CA LYS A 148 -2.48 -13.75 19.47
C LYS A 148 -3.11 -13.45 18.11
N ARG A 149 -4.23 -12.73 18.13
CA ARG A 149 -4.86 -12.24 16.90
C ARG A 149 -4.34 -10.83 16.55
N PRO A 150 -4.33 -10.47 15.26
CA PRO A 150 -4.06 -9.07 14.87
C PRO A 150 -5.04 -8.14 15.59
N GLY A 151 -4.53 -7.23 16.40
CA GLY A 151 -5.33 -6.30 17.21
C GLY A 151 -5.51 -6.68 18.68
N ASP A 152 -5.06 -7.84 19.12
CA ASP A 152 -5.04 -8.25 20.55
C ASP A 152 -3.87 -7.62 21.32
N GLU A 153 -3.37 -6.53 20.82
CA GLU A 153 -2.26 -5.82 21.45
C GLU A 153 -2.72 -5.06 22.70
N GLY A 154 -2.16 -5.47 23.83
CA GLY A 154 -2.02 -4.60 24.98
C GLY A 154 -0.77 -3.74 24.84
#